data_668ec6e8359fede555f03db264ee835e
#
_entry.id   668ec6e8359fede555f03db264ee835e
#
_cell.length_a   1.000
_cell.length_b   1.000
_cell.length_c   1.000
_cell.angle_alpha   90.00
_cell.angle_beta   90.00
_cell.angle_gamma   90.00
#
_symmetry.space_group_name_H-M   'P 1'
#
loop_
_entity.id
_entity.type
_entity.pdbx_description
1 polymer ?
#
loop_
_entity_poly.entity_id
_entity_poly.type
_entity_poly.pdbx_seq_one_letter_code
_entity_poly.pdbx_strand_id
1 'polypeptide(L)'
;MQAENMFIMVPTRVEVSSDLAERYGYKDAVTDGVSALDVLVKYHELTFGEDFTKDSKSDYLVVSNGTITTVNGEKTSAFSFAVNGEFPCDKNGEYNTQYGYTGYTISQTPVAENGTVEFFFYQDTSMYMDYYTWFTDTDGNRLDTFTVQAGTDFTLGMDGYMYAYGGGLKPEDRVTHGAALDPEDIQICTVGEDGTLTPVEGKVIGENGQVTLSFAAAGSYVLSAMGDEFTNIFSPLSLIH
;
A
#
# COMPACT_ATOMS: atom_id res chain seq x y z
N MET A 1 13.29 1.54 -7.60
CA MET A 1 13.64 0.12 -7.33
C MET A 1 13.25 -0.14 -5.90
N GLN A 2 12.19 -0.92 -5.67
CA GLN A 2 11.91 -1.41 -4.34
C GLN A 2 13.10 -2.32 -3.99
N ALA A 3 13.86 -1.98 -2.97
CA ALA A 3 14.75 -2.99 -2.41
C ALA A 3 13.81 -4.08 -1.85
N GLU A 4 13.97 -5.30 -2.31
CA GLU A 4 13.29 -6.45 -1.73
C GLU A 4 13.42 -6.33 -0.21
N ASN A 5 12.29 -6.42 0.52
CA ASN A 5 12.26 -6.37 1.97
C ASN A 5 12.54 -5.00 2.65
N MET A 6 12.16 -3.88 2.03
CA MET A 6 12.31 -2.58 2.66
C MET A 6 11.15 -1.61 2.31
N PHE A 7 10.64 -0.89 3.31
CA PHE A 7 9.79 0.28 3.11
C PHE A 7 10.66 1.53 2.94
N ILE A 8 10.33 2.35 1.95
CA ILE A 8 11.01 3.63 1.75
C ILE A 8 10.56 4.65 2.80
N MET A 9 9.32 4.55 3.24
CA MET A 9 8.75 5.36 4.31
C MET A 9 7.75 4.54 5.12
N VAL A 10 7.89 4.54 6.43
CA VAL A 10 6.90 3.98 7.35
C VAL A 10 5.64 4.86 7.39
N PRO A 11 4.48 4.34 7.85
CA PRO A 11 3.26 5.12 7.97
C PRO A 11 3.50 6.43 8.70
N THR A 12 3.23 7.54 8.03
CA THR A 12 3.49 8.90 8.54
C THR A 12 2.25 9.77 8.33
N ARG A 13 1.79 10.40 9.42
CA ARG A 13 0.70 11.38 9.33
C ARG A 13 1.24 12.69 8.78
N VAL A 14 0.59 13.19 7.72
CA VAL A 14 0.99 14.43 7.06
C VAL A 14 -0.19 15.37 6.87
N GLU A 15 0.08 16.68 6.87
CA GLU A 15 -0.86 17.69 6.43
C GLU A 15 -0.56 18.04 4.98
N VAL A 16 -1.59 17.97 4.14
CA VAL A 16 -1.48 18.18 2.69
C VAL A 16 -2.50 19.22 2.26
N SER A 17 -2.03 20.24 1.52
CA SER A 17 -2.92 21.22 0.89
C SER A 17 -3.38 20.73 -0.49
N SER A 18 -4.61 21.06 -0.86
CA SER A 18 -5.23 20.66 -2.14
C SER A 18 -4.63 21.33 -3.39
N ASP A 19 -3.70 22.25 -3.20
CA ASP A 19 -2.98 22.95 -4.27
C ASP A 19 -1.50 22.55 -4.37
N LEU A 20 -1.07 21.53 -3.59
CA LEU A 20 0.35 21.21 -3.47
C LEU A 20 0.94 20.77 -4.81
N ALA A 21 0.29 19.84 -5.50
CA ALA A 21 0.72 19.37 -6.81
C ALA A 21 0.75 20.52 -7.85
N GLU A 22 -0.24 21.41 -7.82
CA GLU A 22 -0.29 22.59 -8.70
C GLU A 22 0.88 23.54 -8.43
N ARG A 23 1.22 23.79 -7.16
CA ARG A 23 2.38 24.64 -6.78
C ARG A 23 3.69 24.12 -7.36
N TYR A 24 3.84 22.80 -7.45
CA TYR A 24 4.95 22.14 -8.13
C TYR A 24 4.81 22.11 -9.66
N GLY A 25 3.66 22.58 -10.20
CA GLY A 25 3.41 22.67 -11.64
C GLY A 25 2.92 21.36 -12.28
N TYR A 26 2.36 20.45 -11.49
CA TYR A 26 1.56 19.34 -11.99
C TYR A 26 0.14 19.83 -12.24
N LYS A 27 -0.28 19.84 -13.53
CA LYS A 27 -1.51 20.53 -13.95
C LYS A 27 -2.76 19.65 -13.96
N ASP A 28 -2.60 18.38 -13.71
CA ASP A 28 -3.66 17.38 -13.93
C ASP A 28 -4.46 17.05 -12.66
N ALA A 29 -4.26 17.79 -11.56
CA ALA A 29 -5.06 17.65 -10.35
C ALA A 29 -6.49 18.16 -10.61
N VAL A 30 -7.47 17.26 -10.63
CA VAL A 30 -8.86 17.51 -11.05
C VAL A 30 -9.83 17.27 -9.91
N THR A 31 -9.39 17.35 -8.66
CA THR A 31 -10.28 17.16 -7.50
C THR A 31 -10.62 18.50 -6.85
N ASP A 32 -11.85 18.62 -6.32
CA ASP A 32 -12.25 19.72 -5.46
C ASP A 32 -11.71 19.53 -4.02
N GLY A 33 -10.45 19.14 -3.88
CA GLY A 33 -9.82 18.81 -2.59
C GLY A 33 -8.45 18.21 -2.78
N VAL A 34 -7.92 17.58 -1.74
CA VAL A 34 -6.63 16.88 -1.80
C VAL A 34 -6.75 15.68 -2.73
N SER A 35 -5.81 15.55 -3.66
CA SER A 35 -5.66 14.38 -4.53
C SER A 35 -4.56 13.44 -3.99
N ALA A 36 -4.57 12.18 -4.43
CA ALA A 36 -3.47 11.26 -4.14
C ALA A 36 -2.13 11.77 -4.72
N LEU A 37 -2.16 12.59 -5.77
CA LEU A 37 -0.96 13.25 -6.29
C LEU A 37 -0.42 14.30 -5.32
N ASP A 38 -1.28 15.08 -4.65
CA ASP A 38 -0.82 16.02 -3.61
C ASP A 38 -0.10 15.28 -2.47
N VAL A 39 -0.63 14.11 -2.08
CA VAL A 39 0.01 13.26 -1.07
C VAL A 39 1.35 12.71 -1.55
N LEU A 40 1.46 12.29 -2.82
CA LEU A 40 2.72 11.82 -3.40
C LEU A 40 3.77 12.95 -3.50
N VAL A 41 3.35 14.16 -3.85
CA VAL A 41 4.23 15.34 -3.83
C VAL A 41 4.69 15.62 -2.40
N LYS A 42 3.79 15.53 -1.42
CA LYS A 42 4.16 15.68 0.00
C LYS A 42 5.17 14.65 0.47
N TYR A 43 5.01 13.40 0.04
CA TYR A 43 6.00 12.36 0.29
C TYR A 43 7.38 12.75 -0.25
N HIS A 44 7.47 13.30 -1.48
CA HIS A 44 8.75 13.73 -2.05
C HIS A 44 9.34 14.94 -1.31
N GLU A 45 8.51 15.90 -0.86
CA GLU A 45 8.99 16.99 0.01
C GLU A 45 9.65 16.47 1.29
N LEU A 46 9.05 15.45 1.92
CA LEU A 46 9.57 14.87 3.15
C LEU A 46 10.84 14.03 2.93
N THR A 47 10.91 13.34 1.80
CA THR A 47 12.02 12.43 1.48
C THR A 47 13.26 13.18 1.00
N PHE A 48 13.09 14.21 0.17
CA PHE A 48 14.19 14.91 -0.50
C PHE A 48 14.42 16.33 0.01
N GLY A 49 13.54 16.85 0.85
CA GLY A 49 13.69 18.16 1.48
C GLY A 49 13.91 19.29 0.48
N GLU A 50 15.00 20.05 0.67
CA GLU A 50 15.35 21.21 -0.17
C GLU A 50 15.76 20.84 -1.60
N ASP A 51 16.09 19.59 -1.86
CA ASP A 51 16.45 19.12 -3.21
C ASP A 51 15.21 18.94 -4.10
N PHE A 52 14.02 18.74 -3.52
CA PHE A 52 12.76 18.62 -4.25
C PHE A 52 12.08 19.99 -4.39
N THR A 53 12.28 20.64 -5.51
CA THR A 53 11.72 21.95 -5.83
C THR A 53 10.89 21.91 -7.11
N LYS A 54 10.19 23.01 -7.42
CA LYS A 54 9.45 23.13 -8.68
C LYS A 54 10.34 22.95 -9.91
N ASP A 55 11.59 23.37 -9.83
CA ASP A 55 12.53 23.33 -10.96
C ASP A 55 13.21 21.96 -11.09
N SER A 56 13.50 21.29 -9.97
CA SER A 56 14.15 19.97 -9.91
C SER A 56 13.19 18.78 -9.81
N LYS A 57 11.89 19.00 -9.64
CA LYS A 57 10.91 17.92 -9.41
C LYS A 57 10.95 16.79 -10.43
N SER A 58 11.26 17.11 -11.71
CA SER A 58 11.35 16.12 -12.78
C SER A 58 12.52 15.14 -12.63
N ASP A 59 13.48 15.45 -11.76
CA ASP A 59 14.56 14.54 -11.43
C ASP A 59 14.09 13.45 -10.46
N TYR A 60 12.98 13.68 -9.75
CA TYR A 60 12.43 12.80 -8.71
C TYR A 60 11.07 12.23 -9.05
N LEU A 61 10.16 13.05 -9.60
CA LEU A 61 8.77 12.68 -9.87
C LEU A 61 8.31 13.18 -11.24
N VAL A 62 7.98 12.28 -12.13
CA VAL A 62 7.39 12.60 -13.44
C VAL A 62 6.01 12.00 -13.56
N VAL A 63 5.04 12.88 -13.79
CA VAL A 63 3.64 12.54 -14.05
C VAL A 63 3.30 12.94 -15.46
N SER A 64 2.82 12.01 -16.27
CA SER A 64 2.43 12.25 -17.66
C SER A 64 1.05 11.69 -17.92
N ASN A 65 0.08 12.55 -18.25
CA ASN A 65 -1.32 12.16 -18.46
C ASN A 65 -1.91 11.30 -17.32
N GLY A 66 -1.58 11.67 -16.07
CA GLY A 66 -2.01 10.96 -14.87
C GLY A 66 -1.26 9.65 -14.59
N THR A 67 -0.30 9.27 -15.41
CA THR A 67 0.56 8.11 -15.20
C THR A 67 1.88 8.53 -14.58
N ILE A 68 2.31 7.85 -13.54
CA ILE A 68 3.63 8.03 -12.93
C ILE A 68 4.66 7.26 -13.76
N THR A 69 5.69 7.95 -14.23
CA THR A 69 6.77 7.35 -15.03
C THR A 69 8.14 7.47 -14.38
N THR A 70 8.25 8.29 -13.34
CA THR A 70 9.43 8.40 -12.49
C THR A 70 8.97 8.69 -11.06
N VAL A 71 9.50 7.98 -10.10
CA VAL A 71 9.30 8.21 -8.67
C VAL A 71 10.63 7.97 -7.95
N ASN A 72 10.94 8.79 -6.94
CA ASN A 72 12.23 8.76 -6.22
C ASN A 72 13.46 8.85 -7.15
N GLY A 73 13.32 9.49 -8.30
CA GLY A 73 14.38 9.60 -9.30
C GLY A 73 14.53 8.40 -10.23
N GLU A 74 13.79 7.32 -9.98
CA GLU A 74 13.85 6.09 -10.76
C GLU A 74 12.70 5.98 -11.75
N LYS A 75 13.01 5.62 -12.99
CA LYS A 75 11.99 5.35 -14.01
C LYS A 75 11.26 4.05 -13.69
N THR A 76 9.95 4.09 -13.75
CA THR A 76 9.11 2.94 -13.44
C THR A 76 7.86 2.87 -14.31
N SER A 77 7.39 1.65 -14.59
CA SER A 77 6.05 1.36 -15.06
C SER A 77 5.25 0.54 -14.03
N ALA A 78 5.85 0.28 -12.88
CA ALA A 78 5.35 -0.63 -11.85
C ALA A 78 4.68 0.09 -10.66
N PHE A 79 4.65 1.42 -10.66
CA PHE A 79 4.07 2.20 -9.56
C PHE A 79 2.54 2.10 -9.53
N SER A 80 1.99 1.92 -8.34
CA SER A 80 0.57 1.95 -8.08
C SER A 80 0.26 2.54 -6.69
N PHE A 81 -1.02 2.68 -6.35
CA PHE A 81 -1.45 3.24 -5.08
C PHE A 81 -2.86 2.76 -4.72
N ALA A 82 -3.15 2.75 -3.44
CA ALA A 82 -4.48 2.53 -2.89
C ALA A 82 -4.90 3.72 -2.02
N VAL A 83 -6.18 3.99 -1.91
CA VAL A 83 -6.75 5.02 -1.03
C VAL A 83 -7.73 4.36 -0.07
N ASN A 84 -7.50 4.55 1.22
CA ASN A 84 -8.27 3.91 2.30
C ASN A 84 -8.34 2.37 2.18
N GLY A 85 -7.26 1.76 1.70
CA GLY A 85 -7.19 0.32 1.52
C GLY A 85 -7.96 -0.21 0.32
N GLU A 86 -8.44 0.67 -0.57
CA GLU A 86 -9.25 0.29 -1.73
C GLU A 86 -8.58 0.72 -3.04
N PHE A 87 -8.92 -0.01 -4.09
CA PHE A 87 -8.55 0.35 -5.45
C PHE A 87 -9.16 1.71 -5.82
N PRO A 88 -8.42 2.62 -6.49
CA PRO A 88 -8.94 3.93 -6.85
C PRO A 88 -10.18 3.82 -7.72
N CYS A 89 -11.30 4.25 -7.18
CA CYS A 89 -12.55 4.34 -7.93
C CYS A 89 -12.69 5.69 -8.63
N ASP A 90 -13.71 5.80 -9.46
CA ASP A 90 -14.05 7.05 -10.09
C ASP A 90 -14.66 8.05 -9.06
N LYS A 91 -14.87 9.32 -9.50
CA LYS A 91 -15.45 10.36 -8.64
C LYS A 91 -16.87 10.04 -8.10
N ASN A 92 -17.54 9.01 -8.66
CA ASN A 92 -18.85 8.54 -8.23
C ASN A 92 -18.73 7.27 -7.38
N GLY A 93 -17.51 6.79 -7.12
CA GLY A 93 -17.27 5.53 -6.44
C GLY A 93 -17.51 4.29 -7.32
N GLU A 94 -17.54 4.48 -8.63
CA GLU A 94 -17.77 3.38 -9.58
C GLU A 94 -16.45 2.82 -10.09
N TYR A 95 -16.38 1.51 -10.20
CA TYR A 95 -15.25 0.76 -10.76
C TYR A 95 -15.57 0.26 -12.16
N ASN A 96 -14.56 0.12 -13.00
CA ASN A 96 -14.73 -0.62 -14.24
C ASN A 96 -14.77 -2.12 -13.92
N THR A 97 -15.94 -2.71 -14.04
CA THR A 97 -16.22 -4.10 -13.68
C THR A 97 -15.69 -5.12 -14.68
N GLN A 98 -15.19 -4.69 -15.85
CA GLN A 98 -14.85 -5.67 -16.89
C GLN A 98 -13.52 -6.39 -16.62
N TYR A 99 -12.53 -5.72 -15.98
CA TYR A 99 -11.23 -6.31 -15.61
C TYR A 99 -10.55 -5.59 -14.44
N GLY A 100 -11.24 -4.76 -13.68
CA GLY A 100 -10.66 -4.01 -12.56
C GLY A 100 -9.66 -2.92 -12.95
N TYR A 101 -9.56 -2.56 -14.21
CA TYR A 101 -8.45 -1.78 -14.76
C TYR A 101 -8.59 -0.28 -14.72
N THR A 102 -9.74 0.27 -14.56
CA THR A 102 -9.89 1.71 -14.60
C THR A 102 -10.21 2.27 -13.23
N GLY A 103 -9.18 2.30 -12.42
CA GLY A 103 -9.11 3.27 -11.33
C GLY A 103 -8.91 4.68 -11.91
N TYR A 104 -9.24 5.69 -11.13
CA TYR A 104 -8.83 7.05 -11.44
C TYR A 104 -7.31 7.17 -11.40
N THR A 105 -6.82 8.05 -12.22
CA THR A 105 -5.40 8.43 -12.15
C THR A 105 -5.10 9.06 -10.80
N ILE A 106 -3.84 9.07 -10.40
CA ILE A 106 -3.41 9.60 -9.11
C ILE A 106 -3.81 11.07 -8.90
N SER A 107 -3.89 11.85 -9.98
CA SER A 107 -4.33 13.25 -9.95
C SER A 107 -5.85 13.42 -9.85
N GLN A 108 -6.62 12.38 -10.16
CA GLN A 108 -8.08 12.39 -10.16
C GLN A 108 -8.69 11.73 -8.93
N THR A 109 -7.88 10.99 -8.16
CA THR A 109 -8.35 10.26 -6.99
C THR A 109 -8.37 11.18 -5.77
N PRO A 110 -9.56 11.49 -5.20
CA PRO A 110 -9.67 12.33 -4.02
C PRO A 110 -9.23 11.59 -2.76
N VAL A 111 -8.63 12.33 -1.83
CA VAL A 111 -8.28 11.84 -0.49
C VAL A 111 -9.07 12.65 0.54
N ALA A 112 -9.94 11.99 1.28
CA ALA A 112 -10.73 12.64 2.32
C ALA A 112 -9.86 13.02 3.53
N GLU A 113 -10.38 13.90 4.39
CA GLU A 113 -9.74 14.20 5.67
C GLU A 113 -9.55 12.91 6.50
N ASN A 114 -8.37 12.74 7.05
CA ASN A 114 -7.90 11.50 7.74
C ASN A 114 -7.88 10.24 6.85
N GLY A 115 -7.95 10.40 5.53
CA GLY A 115 -7.76 9.29 4.60
C GLY A 115 -6.32 8.79 4.56
N THR A 116 -6.14 7.55 4.15
CA THR A 116 -4.83 6.92 3.95
C THR A 116 -4.52 6.77 2.47
N VAL A 117 -3.27 6.94 2.10
CA VAL A 117 -2.77 6.64 0.76
C VAL A 117 -1.57 5.72 0.90
N GLU A 118 -1.61 4.59 0.23
CA GLU A 118 -0.53 3.62 0.19
C GLU A 118 0.07 3.62 -1.21
N PHE A 119 1.39 3.78 -1.29
CA PHE A 119 2.14 3.74 -2.53
C PHE A 119 3.00 2.49 -2.58
N PHE A 120 2.96 1.79 -3.69
CA PHE A 120 3.69 0.53 -3.85
C PHE A 120 4.14 0.30 -5.29
N PHE A 121 5.02 -0.68 -5.46
CA PHE A 121 5.51 -1.11 -6.77
C PHE A 121 5.14 -2.57 -6.98
N TYR A 122 4.64 -2.89 -8.17
CA TYR A 122 4.51 -4.27 -8.59
C TYR A 122 5.88 -4.95 -8.67
N GLN A 123 5.99 -6.12 -8.08
CA GLN A 123 7.15 -7.00 -8.21
C GLN A 123 7.08 -7.77 -9.54
N ASP A 124 5.88 -8.26 -9.89
CA ASP A 124 5.61 -8.82 -11.20
C ASP A 124 5.25 -7.72 -12.20
N THR A 125 6.24 -7.25 -12.95
CA THR A 125 6.05 -6.26 -14.02
C THR A 125 5.63 -6.86 -15.35
N SER A 126 5.52 -8.18 -15.46
CA SER A 126 5.12 -8.88 -16.67
C SER A 126 3.61 -9.07 -16.77
N MET A 127 2.98 -9.48 -15.67
CA MET A 127 1.55 -9.80 -15.61
C MET A 127 0.80 -8.97 -14.56
N TYR A 128 1.52 -8.25 -13.66
CA TYR A 128 0.95 -7.46 -12.56
C TYR A 128 0.07 -8.30 -11.62
N MET A 129 0.54 -9.50 -11.28
CA MET A 129 -0.22 -10.47 -10.47
C MET A 129 0.04 -10.35 -8.97
N ASP A 130 0.53 -9.22 -8.51
CA ASP A 130 0.76 -8.97 -7.08
C ASP A 130 -0.56 -8.79 -6.32
N TYR A 131 -0.59 -9.31 -5.10
CA TYR A 131 -1.74 -9.19 -4.20
C TYR A 131 -1.60 -7.97 -3.31
N TYR A 132 -2.66 -7.17 -3.23
CA TYR A 132 -2.85 -6.17 -2.19
C TYR A 132 -3.38 -6.87 -0.94
N THR A 133 -2.68 -6.72 0.20
CA THR A 133 -2.92 -7.53 1.39
C THR A 133 -3.11 -6.67 2.63
N TRP A 134 -3.80 -7.21 3.62
CA TRP A 134 -3.96 -6.64 4.96
C TRP A 134 -4.09 -7.74 6.00
N PHE A 135 -3.73 -7.42 7.26
CA PHE A 135 -3.95 -8.32 8.38
C PHE A 135 -5.41 -8.28 8.83
N THR A 136 -5.88 -9.41 9.36
CA THR A 136 -7.22 -9.56 9.92
C THR A 136 -7.18 -10.13 11.33
N ASP A 137 -8.26 -9.91 12.08
CA ASP A 137 -8.55 -10.73 13.27
C ASP A 137 -9.09 -12.13 12.86
N THR A 138 -9.44 -12.93 13.86
CA THR A 138 -9.99 -14.28 13.63
C THR A 138 -11.40 -14.27 13.03
N ASP A 139 -12.09 -13.13 13.03
CA ASP A 139 -13.41 -12.93 12.45
C ASP A 139 -13.34 -12.33 11.02
N GLY A 140 -12.12 -12.06 10.52
CA GLY A 140 -11.88 -11.51 9.19
C GLY A 140 -11.92 -9.98 9.12
N ASN A 141 -12.00 -9.27 10.25
CA ASN A 141 -11.97 -7.81 10.24
C ASN A 141 -10.54 -7.29 10.06
N ARG A 142 -10.36 -6.29 9.20
CA ARG A 142 -9.06 -5.66 8.96
C ARG A 142 -8.48 -5.04 10.24
N LEU A 143 -7.17 -5.25 10.44
CA LEU A 143 -6.39 -4.76 11.57
C LEU A 143 -5.29 -3.81 11.11
N ASP A 144 -5.56 -2.50 11.11
CA ASP A 144 -4.54 -1.48 10.83
C ASP A 144 -3.77 -1.08 12.12
N THR A 145 -4.45 -1.10 13.25
CA THR A 145 -3.87 -0.86 14.59
C THR A 145 -4.61 -1.66 15.62
N PHE A 146 -3.88 -2.33 16.52
CA PHE A 146 -4.49 -3.10 17.60
C PHE A 146 -3.58 -3.19 18.84
N THR A 147 -4.14 -3.60 19.97
CA THR A 147 -3.42 -3.72 21.25
C THR A 147 -3.49 -5.15 21.75
N VAL A 148 -2.35 -5.68 22.17
CA VAL A 148 -2.24 -7.01 22.79
C VAL A 148 -1.45 -6.94 24.09
N GLN A 149 -1.69 -7.88 24.99
CA GLN A 149 -0.94 -7.98 26.23
C GLN A 149 0.43 -8.64 25.97
N ALA A 150 1.51 -8.01 26.42
CA ALA A 150 2.85 -8.57 26.31
C ALA A 150 2.92 -9.97 26.97
N GLY A 151 3.61 -10.88 26.31
CA GLY A 151 3.77 -12.27 26.71
C GLY A 151 2.52 -13.16 26.52
N THR A 152 1.46 -12.64 25.89
CA THR A 152 0.25 -13.40 25.59
C THR A 152 0.21 -13.71 24.09
N ASP A 153 -0.18 -14.94 23.76
CA ASP A 153 -0.42 -15.36 22.38
C ASP A 153 -1.64 -14.65 21.81
N PHE A 154 -1.54 -14.22 20.56
CA PHE A 154 -2.64 -13.69 19.77
C PHE A 154 -2.58 -14.25 18.34
N THR A 155 -3.74 -14.34 17.70
CA THR A 155 -3.85 -14.90 16.36
C THR A 155 -4.15 -13.80 15.36
N LEU A 156 -3.37 -13.77 14.25
CA LEU A 156 -3.61 -12.94 13.08
C LEU A 156 -4.01 -13.82 11.90
N GLY A 157 -4.95 -13.33 11.12
CA GLY A 157 -5.18 -13.76 9.75
C GLY A 157 -4.60 -12.79 8.75
N MET A 158 -4.70 -13.14 7.49
CA MET A 158 -4.42 -12.27 6.36
C MET A 158 -5.48 -12.47 5.30
N ASP A 159 -5.86 -11.37 4.65
CA ASP A 159 -6.73 -11.38 3.48
C ASP A 159 -6.12 -10.48 2.40
N GLY A 160 -6.61 -10.59 1.19
CA GLY A 160 -6.12 -9.80 0.08
C GLY A 160 -6.76 -10.19 -1.24
N TYR A 161 -6.40 -9.45 -2.28
CA TYR A 161 -6.85 -9.74 -3.63
C TYR A 161 -5.77 -9.36 -4.64
N MET A 162 -5.78 -10.03 -5.78
CA MET A 162 -4.90 -9.69 -6.90
C MET A 162 -5.30 -8.31 -7.42
N TYR A 163 -4.45 -7.31 -7.15
CA TYR A 163 -4.81 -5.91 -7.25
C TYR A 163 -5.21 -5.50 -8.67
N ALA A 164 -4.41 -5.84 -9.67
CA ALA A 164 -4.68 -5.46 -11.06
C ALA A 164 -5.95 -6.10 -11.63
N TYR A 165 -6.26 -7.32 -11.22
CA TYR A 165 -7.38 -8.11 -11.77
C TYR A 165 -8.63 -8.09 -10.91
N GLY A 166 -8.48 -7.88 -9.61
CA GLY A 166 -9.58 -7.90 -8.66
C GLY A 166 -9.92 -6.54 -8.03
N GLY A 167 -9.12 -5.51 -8.27
CA GLY A 167 -9.20 -4.23 -7.57
C GLY A 167 -10.55 -3.52 -7.67
N GLY A 168 -11.23 -3.61 -8.80
CA GLY A 168 -12.56 -3.02 -8.98
C GLY A 168 -13.73 -3.97 -8.69
N LEU A 169 -13.47 -5.20 -8.26
CA LEU A 169 -14.50 -6.19 -7.98
C LEU A 169 -14.97 -6.11 -6.54
N LYS A 170 -16.24 -6.47 -6.31
CA LYS A 170 -16.74 -6.71 -4.96
C LYS A 170 -16.06 -7.95 -4.36
N PRO A 171 -15.90 -8.06 -3.03
CA PRO A 171 -15.24 -9.19 -2.38
C PRO A 171 -15.77 -10.57 -2.83
N GLU A 172 -17.08 -10.72 -2.97
CA GLU A 172 -17.72 -11.96 -3.45
C GLU A 172 -17.37 -12.31 -4.89
N ASP A 173 -17.15 -11.31 -5.73
CA ASP A 173 -16.80 -11.50 -7.15
C ASP A 173 -15.31 -11.81 -7.33
N ARG A 174 -14.45 -11.35 -6.41
CA ARG A 174 -12.99 -11.63 -6.41
C ARG A 174 -12.70 -13.11 -6.34
N VAL A 175 -13.42 -13.85 -5.51
CA VAL A 175 -13.28 -15.32 -5.41
C VAL A 175 -13.65 -16.00 -6.72
N THR A 176 -14.76 -15.59 -7.35
CA THR A 176 -15.23 -16.15 -8.63
C THR A 176 -14.24 -15.92 -9.77
N HIS A 177 -13.51 -14.81 -9.74
CA HIS A 177 -12.52 -14.47 -10.77
C HIS A 177 -11.09 -14.92 -10.43
N GLY A 178 -10.92 -15.69 -9.34
CA GLY A 178 -9.59 -16.14 -8.90
C GLY A 178 -8.69 -15.00 -8.42
N ALA A 179 -9.30 -13.88 -7.99
CA ALA A 179 -8.58 -12.70 -7.53
C ALA A 179 -8.35 -12.69 -6.01
N ALA A 180 -9.01 -13.58 -5.25
CA ALA A 180 -8.82 -13.68 -3.80
C ALA A 180 -7.45 -14.29 -3.46
N LEU A 181 -6.84 -13.79 -2.38
CA LEU A 181 -5.59 -14.32 -1.86
C LEU A 181 -5.83 -15.67 -1.16
N ASP A 182 -4.97 -16.64 -1.44
CA ASP A 182 -4.70 -17.78 -0.55
C ASP A 182 -3.45 -17.43 0.27
N PRO A 183 -3.56 -17.10 1.56
CA PRO A 183 -2.46 -16.54 2.35
C PRO A 183 -1.51 -17.58 2.93
N GLU A 184 -1.62 -18.84 2.57
CA GLU A 184 -0.72 -19.90 3.03
C GLU A 184 0.75 -19.56 2.65
N ASP A 185 1.67 -19.94 3.54
CA ASP A 185 3.13 -19.76 3.37
C ASP A 185 3.65 -18.32 3.36
N ILE A 186 2.82 -17.33 3.68
CA ILE A 186 3.27 -15.94 3.80
C ILE A 186 4.00 -15.71 5.11
N GLN A 187 5.25 -15.22 5.02
CA GLN A 187 6.13 -14.97 6.16
C GLN A 187 5.78 -13.66 6.87
N ILE A 188 5.53 -13.71 8.19
CA ILE A 188 5.36 -12.52 9.02
C ILE A 188 6.70 -11.85 9.28
N CYS A 189 6.71 -10.52 9.24
CA CYS A 189 7.87 -9.68 9.47
C CYS A 189 7.57 -8.57 10.48
N THR A 190 8.61 -8.07 11.13
CA THR A 190 8.59 -6.75 11.78
C THR A 190 9.26 -5.73 10.86
N VAL A 191 8.87 -4.46 11.00
CA VAL A 191 9.46 -3.33 10.25
C VAL A 191 10.35 -2.54 11.21
N GLY A 192 11.62 -2.40 10.86
CA GLY A 192 12.58 -1.56 11.58
C GLY A 192 12.34 -0.06 11.37
N GLU A 193 12.97 0.78 12.18
CA GLU A 193 12.90 2.25 12.03
C GLU A 193 13.45 2.73 10.67
N ASP A 194 14.37 1.97 10.09
CA ASP A 194 14.95 2.20 8.77
C ASP A 194 14.10 1.64 7.62
N GLY A 195 12.93 1.05 7.93
CA GLY A 195 12.04 0.43 6.97
C GLY A 195 12.39 -1.02 6.61
N THR A 196 13.45 -1.60 7.19
CA THR A 196 13.87 -2.98 6.90
C THR A 196 12.85 -3.98 7.42
N LEU A 197 12.44 -4.94 6.57
CA LEU A 197 11.62 -6.09 6.96
C LEU A 197 12.50 -7.17 7.57
N THR A 198 12.17 -7.56 8.80
CA THR A 198 12.86 -8.63 9.51
C THR A 198 11.88 -9.79 9.76
N PRO A 199 12.10 -10.97 9.18
CA PRO A 199 11.26 -12.13 9.42
C PRO A 199 11.16 -12.49 10.89
N VAL A 200 9.95 -12.75 11.37
CA VAL A 200 9.71 -13.34 12.69
C VAL A 200 9.89 -14.84 12.56
N GLU A 201 10.93 -15.39 13.21
CA GLU A 201 11.34 -16.79 13.06
C GLU A 201 10.20 -17.76 13.32
N GLY A 202 9.95 -18.67 12.38
CA GLY A 202 8.92 -19.70 12.46
C GLY A 202 7.48 -19.16 12.44
N LYS A 203 7.26 -17.90 12.04
CA LYS A 203 5.94 -17.29 11.97
C LYS A 203 5.51 -17.09 10.52
N VAL A 204 4.94 -18.17 9.98
CA VAL A 204 4.38 -18.26 8.62
C VAL A 204 2.89 -18.51 8.76
N ILE A 205 2.08 -17.89 7.89
CA ILE A 205 0.64 -18.14 7.84
C ILE A 205 0.43 -19.57 7.33
N GLY A 206 -0.32 -20.36 8.10
CA GLY A 206 -0.59 -21.77 7.78
C GLY A 206 -1.82 -21.97 6.91
N GLU A 207 -2.11 -23.25 6.61
CA GLU A 207 -3.25 -23.71 5.77
C GLU A 207 -4.63 -23.15 6.15
N ASN A 208 -4.79 -22.67 7.40
CA ASN A 208 -6.03 -22.04 7.87
C ASN A 208 -6.05 -20.52 7.65
N GLY A 209 -5.06 -19.96 6.94
CA GLY A 209 -4.94 -18.52 6.73
C GLY A 209 -4.56 -17.71 7.98
N GLN A 210 -4.03 -18.37 9.03
CA GLN A 210 -3.76 -17.75 10.32
C GLN A 210 -2.36 -18.08 10.85
N VAL A 211 -1.85 -17.23 11.75
CA VAL A 211 -0.62 -17.42 12.48
C VAL A 211 -0.79 -16.96 13.92
N THR A 212 -0.17 -17.66 14.87
CA THR A 212 -0.14 -17.25 16.29
C THR A 212 1.18 -16.60 16.62
N LEU A 213 1.13 -15.39 17.15
CA LEU A 213 2.28 -14.56 17.54
C LEU A 213 2.24 -14.26 19.04
N SER A 214 3.39 -13.91 19.61
CA SER A 214 3.50 -13.27 20.91
C SER A 214 4.76 -12.41 20.98
N PHE A 215 4.70 -11.29 21.71
CA PHE A 215 5.83 -10.41 21.97
C PHE A 215 6.10 -10.38 23.47
N ALA A 216 7.29 -10.79 23.89
CA ALA A 216 7.64 -10.90 25.29
C ALA A 216 7.77 -9.53 25.99
N ALA A 217 8.18 -8.50 25.27
CA ALA A 217 8.34 -7.15 25.79
C ALA A 217 7.15 -6.26 25.41
N ALA A 218 6.76 -5.39 26.33
CA ALA A 218 5.82 -4.32 26.00
C ALA A 218 6.52 -3.27 25.12
N GLY A 219 5.79 -2.74 24.14
CA GLY A 219 6.30 -1.76 23.17
C GLY A 219 5.35 -1.60 22.00
N SER A 220 5.74 -0.77 21.05
CA SER A 220 5.05 -0.66 19.77
C SER A 220 5.84 -1.43 18.71
N TYR A 221 5.15 -2.26 17.95
CA TYR A 221 5.71 -3.05 16.86
C TYR A 221 4.95 -2.75 15.58
N VAL A 222 5.66 -2.53 14.49
CA VAL A 222 5.06 -2.46 13.16
C VAL A 222 5.22 -3.84 12.53
N LEU A 223 4.09 -4.47 12.21
CA LEU A 223 4.05 -5.75 11.51
C LEU A 223 3.89 -5.56 10.02
N SER A 224 4.47 -6.48 9.29
CA SER A 224 4.34 -6.62 7.86
C SER A 224 4.44 -8.11 7.48
N ALA A 225 4.42 -8.38 6.17
CA ALA A 225 4.61 -9.73 5.66
C ALA A 225 5.36 -9.71 4.33
N MET A 226 5.94 -10.84 3.98
CA MET A 226 6.56 -11.11 2.69
C MET A 226 5.92 -12.34 2.08
N GLY A 227 5.63 -12.28 0.78
CA GLY A 227 5.24 -13.46 0.00
C GLY A 227 6.39 -14.46 -0.15
N ASP A 228 6.06 -15.61 -0.66
CA ASP A 228 7.01 -16.64 -1.03
C ASP A 228 7.50 -16.47 -2.50
N GLU A 229 8.19 -17.47 -3.04
CA GLU A 229 8.67 -17.47 -4.43
C GLU A 229 7.56 -17.54 -5.50
N PHE A 230 6.32 -17.85 -5.10
CA PHE A 230 5.16 -18.01 -6.00
C PHE A 230 4.12 -16.92 -5.83
N THR A 231 4.13 -16.22 -4.69
CA THR A 231 3.09 -15.27 -4.30
C THR A 231 3.69 -13.91 -3.98
N ASN A 232 3.67 -13.01 -4.96
CA ASN A 232 4.06 -11.62 -4.75
C ASN A 232 2.96 -10.88 -4.00
N ILE A 233 3.29 -10.24 -2.89
CA ILE A 233 2.36 -9.39 -2.13
C ILE A 233 2.88 -7.97 -2.00
N PHE A 234 1.99 -6.99 -1.99
CA PHE A 234 2.30 -5.68 -1.43
C PHE A 234 2.30 -5.84 0.09
N SER A 235 3.45 -5.61 0.69
CA SER A 235 3.65 -5.83 2.13
C SER A 235 2.65 -5.02 2.96
N PRO A 236 1.77 -5.67 3.75
CA PRO A 236 0.79 -4.97 4.58
C PRO A 236 1.48 -4.28 5.74
N LEU A 237 0.80 -3.33 6.36
CA LEU A 237 1.29 -2.67 7.57
C LEU A 237 0.21 -2.71 8.66
N SER A 238 0.62 -3.09 9.88
CA SER A 238 -0.22 -2.99 11.06
C SER A 238 0.61 -2.58 12.28
N LEU A 239 0.06 -1.71 13.10
CA LEU A 239 0.70 -1.21 14.32
C LEU A 239 0.15 -1.92 15.55
N ILE A 240 1.03 -2.54 16.34
CA ILE A 240 0.69 -3.20 17.61
C ILE A 240 1.21 -2.36 18.78
N HIS A 241 0.39 -2.23 19.79
CA HIS A 241 0.72 -1.61 21.06
C HIS A 241 0.63 -2.57 22.23
#